data_270ae9ffeb1aeaffee7bd96363e1b898
#
_entry.id   270ae9ffeb1aeaffee7bd96363e1b898
#
_cell.length_a   1.000
_cell.length_b   1.000
_cell.length_c   1.000
_cell.angle_alpha   90.00
_cell.angle_beta   90.00
_cell.angle_gamma   90.00
#
_symmetry.space_group_name_H-M   'P 1'
#
loop_
_entity.id
_entity.type
_entity.pdbx_description
1 polymer ?
#
loop_
_entity_poly.entity_id
_entity_poly.type
_entity_poly.pdbx_seq_one_letter_code
_entity_poly.pdbx_strand_id
1 'polypeptide(L)'
;MEMIKTVDLHKSFGELQVLKGVSQVVQKGEVVSVIGPSGGGKSTFLRCLNLLEKPESGKIYFEGSEITGNLTKEEKQLIKEGKMPKPPKVNIDLHRQKMGMVFQHFNVFPHLTVAKNITLAPMMLKGKSEAEADQMAKDLLSRVGLLSKYDEMPGNLSGGQKQRLAIVRALAMEPDVMLFDEPTSALDPEMVGEVLDVIKGLVETGMTSVIVTHEMRFAKEVSDRVLFMAEGNVLEQGSPDQGFNHPTHPR
;
A
#
# COMPACT_ATOMS: atom_id res chain seq x y z
N MET A 1 13.27 8.40 -9.86
CA MET A 1 13.01 9.25 -8.66
C MET A 1 12.55 8.34 -7.55
N GLU A 2 13.22 8.38 -6.39
CA GLU A 2 12.81 7.60 -5.20
C GLU A 2 11.43 8.06 -4.73
N MET A 3 10.44 7.17 -4.77
CA MET A 3 9.08 7.44 -4.29
C MET A 3 8.96 7.09 -2.81
N ILE A 4 9.39 5.88 -2.44
CA ILE A 4 9.48 5.43 -1.05
C ILE A 4 10.88 4.91 -0.79
N LYS A 5 11.46 5.27 0.37
CA LYS A 5 12.72 4.72 0.84
C LYS A 5 12.61 4.37 2.31
N THR A 6 12.99 3.16 2.65
CA THR A 6 13.12 2.70 4.03
C THR A 6 14.57 2.49 4.38
N VAL A 7 14.94 2.82 5.61
CA VAL A 7 16.31 2.66 6.12
C VAL A 7 16.21 2.01 7.50
N ASP A 8 16.74 0.80 7.61
CA ASP A 8 16.92 0.04 8.84
C ASP A 8 15.63 -0.05 9.69
N LEU A 9 14.50 -0.43 9.06
CA LEU A 9 13.22 -0.50 9.75
C LEU A 9 13.15 -1.69 10.71
N HIS A 10 12.85 -1.39 11.97
CA HIS A 10 12.58 -2.37 13.01
C HIS A 10 11.16 -2.21 13.56
N LYS A 11 10.49 -3.34 13.77
CA LYS A 11 9.16 -3.38 14.38
C LYS A 11 9.00 -4.65 15.20
N SER A 12 8.51 -4.49 16.43
CA SER A 12 8.16 -5.60 17.31
C SER A 12 6.70 -5.48 17.77
N PHE A 13 6.11 -6.60 18.14
CA PHE A 13 4.84 -6.69 18.88
C PHE A 13 5.10 -7.49 20.16
N GLY A 14 5.21 -6.78 21.28
CA GLY A 14 5.72 -7.36 22.51
C GLY A 14 7.16 -7.84 22.35
N GLU A 15 7.43 -9.11 22.64
CA GLU A 15 8.75 -9.71 22.49
C GLU A 15 9.05 -10.20 21.07
N LEU A 16 8.03 -10.28 20.21
CA LEU A 16 8.17 -10.78 18.85
C LEU A 16 8.69 -9.67 17.91
N GLN A 17 9.95 -9.77 17.51
CA GLN A 17 10.53 -8.89 16.49
C GLN A 17 10.08 -9.33 15.08
N VAL A 18 9.27 -8.49 14.42
CA VAL A 18 8.65 -8.78 13.12
C VAL A 18 9.41 -8.17 11.95
N LEU A 19 10.02 -6.99 12.12
CA LEU A 19 10.96 -6.41 11.15
C LEU A 19 12.33 -6.24 11.80
N LYS A 20 13.38 -6.62 11.08
CA LYS A 20 14.75 -6.74 11.60
C LYS A 20 15.76 -5.97 10.78
N GLY A 21 15.47 -4.68 10.50
CA GLY A 21 16.39 -3.81 9.76
C GLY A 21 16.10 -3.75 8.25
N VAL A 22 14.82 -3.69 7.86
CA VAL A 22 14.43 -3.68 6.44
C VAL A 22 14.74 -2.35 5.79
N SER A 23 15.62 -2.37 4.77
CA SER A 23 15.96 -1.22 3.94
C SER A 23 15.59 -1.49 2.49
N GLN A 24 14.74 -0.65 1.92
CA GLN A 24 14.25 -0.78 0.53
C GLN A 24 14.03 0.59 -0.10
N VAL A 25 14.08 0.63 -1.43
CA VAL A 25 13.75 1.79 -2.23
C VAL A 25 12.72 1.37 -3.27
N VAL A 26 11.65 2.15 -3.43
CA VAL A 26 10.67 2.00 -4.51
C VAL A 26 10.76 3.23 -5.40
N GLN A 27 10.97 3.04 -6.69
CA GLN A 27 11.06 4.12 -7.65
C GLN A 27 9.66 4.56 -8.11
N LYS A 28 9.55 5.79 -8.62
CA LYS A 28 8.30 6.27 -9.23
C LYS A 28 7.96 5.41 -10.45
N GLY A 29 6.71 4.94 -10.51
CA GLY A 29 6.21 4.05 -11.57
C GLY A 29 6.62 2.58 -11.40
N GLU A 30 7.44 2.24 -10.39
CA GLU A 30 7.86 0.86 -10.14
C GLU A 30 6.75 0.06 -9.46
N VAL A 31 6.57 -1.18 -9.91
CA VAL A 31 5.70 -2.18 -9.29
C VAL A 31 6.56 -3.19 -8.54
N VAL A 32 6.45 -3.18 -7.21
CA VAL A 32 7.20 -4.08 -6.33
C VAL A 32 6.25 -5.08 -5.69
N SER A 33 6.43 -6.37 -5.97
CA SER A 33 5.71 -7.42 -5.23
C SER A 33 6.54 -7.93 -4.06
N VAL A 34 5.87 -8.09 -2.92
CA VAL A 34 6.45 -8.67 -1.69
C VAL A 34 5.81 -10.04 -1.47
N ILE A 35 6.62 -11.08 -1.59
CA ILE A 35 6.20 -12.48 -1.44
C ILE A 35 6.94 -13.13 -0.28
N GLY A 36 6.51 -14.32 0.12
CA GLY A 36 7.14 -15.10 1.18
C GLY A 36 6.13 -15.77 2.11
N PRO A 37 6.59 -16.56 3.10
CA PRO A 37 5.72 -17.30 4.00
C PRO A 37 4.86 -16.39 4.89
N SER A 38 3.75 -16.93 5.39
CA SER A 38 2.94 -16.27 6.41
C SER A 38 3.78 -16.01 7.67
N GLY A 39 3.55 -14.85 8.31
CA GLY A 39 4.37 -14.43 9.46
C GLY A 39 5.75 -13.85 9.09
N GLY A 40 6.12 -13.78 7.81
CA GLY A 40 7.41 -13.24 7.37
C GLY A 40 7.60 -11.71 7.54
N GLY A 41 6.56 -10.98 7.97
CA GLY A 41 6.61 -9.53 8.19
C GLY A 41 6.10 -8.68 7.02
N LYS A 42 5.62 -9.29 5.93
CA LYS A 42 5.20 -8.61 4.69
C LYS A 42 4.16 -7.51 4.92
N SER A 43 3.01 -7.86 5.51
CA SER A 43 1.93 -6.90 5.81
C SER A 43 2.36 -5.84 6.81
N THR A 44 3.20 -6.20 7.79
CA THR A 44 3.77 -5.24 8.75
C THR A 44 4.69 -4.25 8.04
N PHE A 45 5.56 -4.73 7.13
CA PHE A 45 6.39 -3.87 6.31
C PHE A 45 5.53 -2.90 5.48
N LEU A 46 4.54 -3.43 4.75
CA LEU A 46 3.64 -2.61 3.92
C LEU A 46 2.91 -1.54 4.76
N ARG A 47 2.38 -1.90 5.93
CA ARG A 47 1.68 -0.98 6.83
C ARG A 47 2.61 0.04 7.49
N CYS A 48 3.91 -0.26 7.59
CA CYS A 48 4.89 0.74 8.02
C CYS A 48 5.08 1.84 6.97
N LEU A 49 4.99 1.53 5.66
CA LEU A 49 5.22 2.51 4.59
C LEU A 49 4.30 3.73 4.70
N ASN A 50 3.06 3.55 5.14
CA ASN A 50 2.09 4.65 5.37
C ASN A 50 1.88 4.97 6.86
N LEU A 51 2.73 4.43 7.75
CA LEU A 51 2.69 4.61 9.20
C LEU A 51 1.36 4.18 9.85
N LEU A 52 0.60 3.24 9.26
CA LEU A 52 -0.46 2.52 9.97
C LEU A 52 0.14 1.68 11.10
N GLU A 53 1.29 1.07 10.83
CA GLU A 53 2.17 0.51 11.85
C GLU A 53 3.39 1.42 12.01
N LYS A 54 3.57 1.97 13.20
CA LYS A 54 4.72 2.83 13.48
C LYS A 54 5.95 1.96 13.77
N PRO A 55 7.05 2.09 13.00
CA PRO A 55 8.31 1.39 13.30
C PRO A 55 8.91 1.92 14.61
N GLU A 56 9.60 1.06 15.34
CA GLU A 56 10.29 1.41 16.60
C GLU A 56 11.58 2.18 16.34
N SER A 57 12.28 1.80 15.27
CA SER A 57 13.48 2.49 14.79
C SER A 57 13.58 2.41 13.27
N GLY A 58 14.56 3.11 12.72
CA GLY A 58 14.71 3.30 11.29
C GLY A 58 13.91 4.49 10.75
N LYS A 59 14.07 4.76 9.47
CA LYS A 59 13.48 5.93 8.81
C LYS A 59 12.72 5.53 7.56
N ILE A 60 11.63 6.23 7.29
CA ILE A 60 10.87 6.12 6.04
C ILE A 60 10.85 7.51 5.40
N TYR A 61 11.18 7.54 4.13
CA TYR A 61 11.10 8.71 3.28
C TYR A 61 10.03 8.49 2.23
N PHE A 62 9.21 9.48 2.02
CA PHE A 62 8.23 9.55 0.95
C PHE A 62 8.46 10.83 0.15
N GLU A 63 8.67 10.69 -1.16
CA GLU A 63 9.04 11.81 -2.06
C GLU A 63 10.22 12.64 -1.52
N GLY A 64 11.22 11.96 -0.97
CA GLY A 64 12.40 12.58 -0.38
C GLY A 64 12.23 13.17 1.02
N SER A 65 10.99 13.25 1.54
CA SER A 65 10.69 13.76 2.88
C SER A 65 10.64 12.65 3.91
N GLU A 66 11.37 12.76 5.02
CA GLU A 66 11.27 11.82 6.13
C GLU A 66 9.90 11.94 6.81
N ILE A 67 9.17 10.82 6.93
CA ILE A 67 7.82 10.78 7.49
C ILE A 67 7.71 10.09 8.86
N THR A 68 8.73 9.36 9.30
CA THR A 68 8.73 8.63 10.59
C THR A 68 8.87 9.54 11.80
N GLY A 69 9.66 10.60 11.68
CA GLY A 69 10.05 11.44 12.82
C GLY A 69 10.88 10.70 13.87
N ASN A 70 11.45 9.55 13.54
CA ASN A 70 12.32 8.79 14.42
C ASN A 70 13.70 9.42 14.44
N LEU A 71 14.19 9.71 15.66
CA LEU A 71 15.53 10.25 15.87
C LEU A 71 16.43 9.13 16.38
N THR A 72 17.64 9.03 15.84
CA THR A 72 18.70 8.16 16.37
C THR A 72 19.15 8.64 17.75
N LYS A 73 19.92 7.83 18.46
CA LYS A 73 20.49 8.24 19.76
C LYS A 73 21.42 9.44 19.58
N GLU A 74 22.22 9.43 18.53
CA GLU A 74 23.17 10.50 18.17
C GLU A 74 22.42 11.79 17.83
N GLU A 75 21.37 11.73 16.99
CA GLU A 75 20.55 12.89 16.65
C GLU A 75 19.87 13.50 17.89
N LYS A 76 19.33 12.65 18.79
CA LYS A 76 18.75 13.11 20.07
C LYS A 76 19.78 13.84 20.93
N GLN A 77 21.01 13.33 20.97
CA GLN A 77 22.11 13.95 21.72
C GLN A 77 22.51 15.29 21.11
N LEU A 78 22.68 15.34 19.77
CA LEU A 78 23.03 16.58 19.04
C LEU A 78 21.97 17.67 19.21
N ILE A 79 20.67 17.29 19.19
CA ILE A 79 19.57 18.23 19.46
C ILE A 79 19.64 18.76 20.91
N LYS A 80 19.91 17.88 21.89
CA LYS A 80 20.04 18.26 23.29
C LYS A 80 21.22 19.19 23.54
N GLU A 81 22.30 19.02 22.79
CA GLU A 81 23.50 19.86 22.83
C GLU A 81 23.36 21.17 22.01
N GLY A 82 22.23 21.37 21.35
CA GLY A 82 22.02 22.55 20.49
C GLY A 82 22.84 22.54 19.18
N LYS A 83 23.46 21.40 18.83
CA LYS A 83 24.27 21.23 17.62
C LYS A 83 23.45 20.85 16.38
N MET A 84 22.21 20.42 16.59
CA MET A 84 21.27 20.07 15.54
C MET A 84 19.88 20.65 15.87
N PRO A 85 19.19 21.31 14.92
CA PRO A 85 17.82 21.78 15.13
C PRO A 85 16.88 20.58 15.26
N LYS A 86 15.80 20.76 16.06
CA LYS A 86 14.74 19.76 16.13
C LYS A 86 14.02 19.70 14.77
N PRO A 87 13.86 18.51 14.16
CA PRO A 87 13.18 18.40 12.89
C PRO A 87 11.73 18.89 13.01
N PRO A 88 11.15 19.45 11.95
CA PRO A 88 9.76 19.89 11.95
C PRO A 88 8.82 18.70 12.20
N LYS A 89 7.67 18.97 12.83
CA LYS A 89 6.64 17.96 13.02
C LYS A 89 6.03 17.58 11.67
N VAL A 90 6.14 16.33 11.29
CA VAL A 90 5.57 15.81 10.04
C VAL A 90 4.05 15.70 10.18
N ASN A 91 3.32 16.24 9.21
CA ASN A 91 1.89 16.00 9.09
C ASN A 91 1.67 14.73 8.25
N ILE A 92 1.55 13.60 8.94
CA ILE A 92 1.39 12.28 8.29
C ILE A 92 0.09 12.17 7.47
N ASP A 93 -0.94 12.91 7.82
CA ASP A 93 -2.22 12.81 7.12
C ASP A 93 -2.14 13.38 5.71
N LEU A 94 -1.29 14.38 5.47
CA LEU A 94 -1.01 14.86 4.11
C LEU A 94 -0.28 13.82 3.27
N HIS A 95 0.65 13.07 3.87
CA HIS A 95 1.33 11.97 3.15
C HIS A 95 0.38 10.81 2.88
N ARG A 96 -0.48 10.45 3.85
CA ARG A 96 -1.49 9.39 3.67
C ARG A 96 -2.50 9.69 2.57
N GLN A 97 -2.83 10.96 2.31
CA GLN A 97 -3.70 11.33 1.19
C GLN A 97 -3.09 10.98 -0.18
N LYS A 98 -1.75 10.88 -0.25
CA LYS A 98 -0.99 10.52 -1.45
C LYS A 98 -0.66 9.02 -1.53
N MET A 99 -1.02 8.23 -0.52
CA MET A 99 -0.77 6.79 -0.45
C MET A 99 -2.09 6.04 -0.34
N GLY A 100 -2.58 5.49 -1.45
CA GLY A 100 -3.75 4.62 -1.43
C GLY A 100 -3.41 3.28 -0.75
N MET A 101 -4.32 2.77 0.09
CA MET A 101 -4.16 1.47 0.74
C MET A 101 -5.38 0.60 0.53
N VAL A 102 -5.16 -0.61 0.04
CA VAL A 102 -6.17 -1.67 -0.14
C VAL A 102 -5.83 -2.82 0.79
N PHE A 103 -6.80 -3.21 1.62
CA PHE A 103 -6.63 -4.22 2.65
C PHE A 103 -7.20 -5.57 2.22
N GLN A 104 -6.78 -6.62 2.90
CA GLN A 104 -7.31 -7.98 2.77
C GLN A 104 -8.84 -8.04 3.03
N HIS A 105 -9.34 -7.30 4.01
CA HIS A 105 -10.75 -7.29 4.43
C HIS A 105 -11.49 -6.04 3.92
N PHE A 106 -11.48 -5.77 2.65
CA PHE A 106 -12.24 -4.71 1.94
C PHE A 106 -12.25 -3.33 2.62
N ASN A 107 -12.57 -3.22 3.90
CA ASN A 107 -12.65 -2.02 4.74
C ASN A 107 -13.54 -0.90 4.16
N VAL A 108 -14.59 -1.26 3.40
CA VAL A 108 -15.59 -0.32 2.91
C VAL A 108 -16.50 0.14 4.05
N PHE A 109 -17.02 1.36 3.96
CA PHE A 109 -17.95 1.90 4.95
C PHE A 109 -19.35 1.28 4.77
N PRO A 110 -19.80 0.39 5.66
CA PRO A 110 -21.03 -0.38 5.45
C PRO A 110 -22.32 0.46 5.55
N HIS A 111 -22.25 1.63 6.16
CA HIS A 111 -23.33 2.58 6.37
C HIS A 111 -23.43 3.66 5.27
N LEU A 112 -22.55 3.64 4.29
CA LEU A 112 -22.53 4.54 3.15
C LEU A 112 -22.82 3.75 1.87
N THR A 113 -23.52 4.37 0.91
CA THR A 113 -23.69 3.79 -0.43
C THR A 113 -22.35 3.61 -1.13
N VAL A 114 -22.32 2.84 -2.21
CA VAL A 114 -21.15 2.67 -3.08
C VAL A 114 -20.61 4.03 -3.53
N ALA A 115 -21.47 4.90 -4.02
CA ALA A 115 -21.08 6.26 -4.42
C ALA A 115 -20.47 7.05 -3.27
N LYS A 116 -21.11 7.07 -2.11
CA LYS A 116 -20.62 7.83 -0.94
C LYS A 116 -19.30 7.29 -0.39
N ASN A 117 -19.04 5.98 -0.52
CA ASN A 117 -17.74 5.41 -0.20
C ASN A 117 -16.60 6.04 -1.02
N ILE A 118 -16.88 6.44 -2.26
CA ILE A 118 -15.89 7.02 -3.18
C ILE A 118 -15.82 8.54 -3.02
N THR A 119 -16.97 9.21 -2.93
CA THR A 119 -17.05 10.69 -3.01
C THR A 119 -16.68 11.41 -1.71
N LEU A 120 -16.89 10.77 -0.54
CA LEU A 120 -16.76 11.43 0.76
C LEU A 120 -15.36 12.04 0.99
N ALA A 121 -14.31 11.26 0.82
CA ALA A 121 -12.95 11.72 1.11
C ALA A 121 -12.47 12.82 0.14
N PRO A 122 -12.66 12.72 -1.19
CA PRO A 122 -12.34 13.81 -2.12
C PRO A 122 -13.08 15.13 -1.82
N MET A 123 -14.35 15.06 -1.45
CA MET A 123 -15.11 16.28 -1.06
C MET A 123 -14.55 16.90 0.22
N MET A 124 -14.28 16.09 1.25
CA MET A 124 -13.83 16.59 2.54
C MET A 124 -12.37 17.05 2.56
N LEU A 125 -11.48 16.37 1.84
CA LEU A 125 -10.03 16.56 1.96
C LEU A 125 -9.40 17.26 0.76
N LYS A 126 -10.01 17.16 -0.43
CA LYS A 126 -9.52 17.82 -1.66
C LYS A 126 -10.42 18.97 -2.13
N GLY A 127 -11.53 19.24 -1.41
CA GLY A 127 -12.44 20.34 -1.74
C GLY A 127 -13.19 20.15 -3.06
N LYS A 128 -13.30 18.91 -3.58
CA LYS A 128 -14.11 18.64 -4.77
C LYS A 128 -15.58 18.98 -4.50
N SER A 129 -16.23 19.62 -5.45
CA SER A 129 -17.68 19.82 -5.41
C SER A 129 -18.41 18.48 -5.52
N GLU A 130 -19.70 18.45 -5.12
CA GLU A 130 -20.52 17.25 -5.23
C GLU A 130 -20.60 16.75 -6.68
N ALA A 131 -20.77 17.65 -7.64
CA ALA A 131 -20.84 17.28 -9.06
C ALA A 131 -19.53 16.67 -9.59
N GLU A 132 -18.37 17.24 -9.21
CA GLU A 132 -17.04 16.71 -9.60
C GLU A 132 -16.79 15.34 -8.96
N ALA A 133 -17.13 15.18 -7.68
CA ALA A 133 -16.98 13.92 -6.97
C ALA A 133 -17.92 12.84 -7.52
N ASP A 134 -19.16 13.21 -7.89
CA ASP A 134 -20.15 12.33 -8.51
C ASP A 134 -19.67 11.81 -9.86
N GLN A 135 -19.22 12.71 -10.74
CA GLN A 135 -18.69 12.32 -12.06
C GLN A 135 -17.46 11.42 -11.92
N MET A 136 -16.52 11.77 -11.05
CA MET A 136 -15.34 10.94 -10.75
C MET A 136 -15.74 9.55 -10.24
N ALA A 137 -16.73 9.46 -9.35
CA ALA A 137 -17.19 8.17 -8.83
C ALA A 137 -17.79 7.30 -9.94
N LYS A 138 -18.61 7.88 -10.84
CA LYS A 138 -19.17 7.17 -12.00
C LYS A 138 -18.08 6.65 -12.94
N ASP A 139 -17.08 7.48 -13.23
CA ASP A 139 -15.95 7.10 -14.09
C ASP A 139 -15.14 5.94 -13.48
N LEU A 140 -14.83 6.02 -12.18
CA LEU A 140 -14.10 4.97 -11.47
C LEU A 140 -14.90 3.67 -11.38
N LEU A 141 -16.21 3.75 -11.07
CA LEU A 141 -17.09 2.58 -11.02
C LEU A 141 -17.26 1.92 -12.39
N SER A 142 -17.32 2.72 -13.45
CA SER A 142 -17.37 2.20 -14.82
C SER A 142 -16.14 1.36 -15.17
N ARG A 143 -14.93 1.83 -14.78
CA ARG A 143 -13.66 1.11 -15.03
C ARG A 143 -13.61 -0.27 -14.36
N VAL A 144 -14.28 -0.45 -13.24
CA VAL A 144 -14.30 -1.72 -12.48
C VAL A 144 -15.61 -2.50 -12.61
N GLY A 145 -16.49 -2.10 -13.56
CA GLY A 145 -17.75 -2.80 -13.83
C GLY A 145 -18.78 -2.70 -12.72
N LEU A 146 -18.75 -1.64 -11.90
CA LEU A 146 -19.65 -1.44 -10.77
C LEU A 146 -20.60 -0.24 -10.92
N LEU A 147 -20.70 0.37 -12.09
CA LEU A 147 -21.54 1.56 -12.29
C LEU A 147 -23.01 1.29 -11.97
N SER A 148 -23.53 0.11 -12.30
CA SER A 148 -24.91 -0.31 -11.97
C SER A 148 -25.17 -0.46 -10.47
N LYS A 149 -24.13 -0.43 -9.63
CA LYS A 149 -24.20 -0.55 -8.17
C LYS A 149 -24.03 0.79 -7.45
N TYR A 150 -24.06 1.89 -8.17
CA TYR A 150 -23.78 3.25 -7.69
C TYR A 150 -24.54 3.60 -6.40
N ASP A 151 -25.87 3.37 -6.36
CA ASP A 151 -26.74 3.68 -5.22
C ASP A 151 -26.89 2.53 -4.21
N GLU A 152 -26.28 1.38 -4.48
CA GLU A 152 -26.35 0.21 -3.62
C GLU A 152 -25.59 0.39 -2.32
N MET A 153 -26.00 -0.38 -1.31
CA MET A 153 -25.25 -0.49 -0.05
C MET A 153 -24.19 -1.61 -0.19
N PRO A 154 -23.01 -1.48 0.45
CA PRO A 154 -21.97 -2.51 0.40
C PRO A 154 -22.43 -3.90 0.87
N GLY A 155 -23.47 -3.98 1.71
CA GLY A 155 -24.06 -5.25 2.14
C GLY A 155 -24.56 -6.11 0.98
N ASN A 156 -25.01 -5.47 -0.11
CA ASN A 156 -25.56 -6.12 -1.30
C ASN A 156 -24.50 -6.53 -2.33
N LEU A 157 -23.22 -6.27 -2.06
CA LEU A 157 -22.11 -6.58 -2.96
C LEU A 157 -21.47 -7.93 -2.61
N SER A 158 -20.99 -8.65 -3.64
CA SER A 158 -20.12 -9.81 -3.45
C SER A 158 -18.75 -9.41 -2.88
N GLY A 159 -17.95 -10.38 -2.42
CA GLY A 159 -16.58 -10.13 -1.94
C GLY A 159 -15.72 -9.42 -2.97
N GLY A 160 -15.68 -9.91 -4.21
CA GLY A 160 -14.93 -9.31 -5.30
C GLY A 160 -15.42 -7.89 -5.66
N GLN A 161 -16.74 -7.65 -5.61
CA GLN A 161 -17.31 -6.32 -5.79
C GLN A 161 -16.91 -5.35 -4.67
N LYS A 162 -16.90 -5.79 -3.41
CA LYS A 162 -16.41 -5.00 -2.27
C LYS A 162 -14.95 -4.65 -2.40
N GLN A 163 -14.14 -5.59 -2.88
CA GLN A 163 -12.71 -5.36 -3.08
C GLN A 163 -12.46 -4.36 -4.23
N ARG A 164 -13.18 -4.50 -5.35
CA ARG A 164 -13.11 -3.52 -6.44
C ARG A 164 -13.58 -2.13 -5.98
N LEU A 165 -14.61 -2.05 -5.14
CA LEU A 165 -15.02 -0.79 -4.50
C LEU A 165 -13.90 -0.21 -3.60
N ALA A 166 -13.21 -1.04 -2.81
CA ALA A 166 -12.10 -0.59 -1.97
C ALA A 166 -10.93 -0.02 -2.80
N ILE A 167 -10.64 -0.65 -3.95
CA ILE A 167 -9.61 -0.16 -4.88
C ILE A 167 -9.99 1.22 -5.43
N VAL A 168 -11.19 1.38 -5.99
CA VAL A 168 -11.60 2.68 -6.58
C VAL A 168 -11.78 3.77 -5.53
N ARG A 169 -12.16 3.42 -4.30
CA ARG A 169 -12.19 4.36 -3.18
C ARG A 169 -10.79 4.91 -2.87
N ALA A 170 -9.76 4.05 -2.88
CA ALA A 170 -8.39 4.49 -2.69
C ALA A 170 -7.93 5.38 -3.87
N LEU A 171 -8.27 5.00 -5.10
CA LEU A 171 -7.96 5.75 -6.33
C LEU A 171 -8.64 7.12 -6.39
N ALA A 172 -9.82 7.29 -5.79
CA ALA A 172 -10.53 8.55 -5.76
C ALA A 172 -9.75 9.68 -5.08
N MET A 173 -8.78 9.34 -4.23
CA MET A 173 -7.85 10.29 -3.64
C MET A 173 -6.69 10.68 -4.58
N GLU A 174 -6.63 10.13 -5.82
CA GLU A 174 -5.58 10.40 -6.79
C GLU A 174 -4.18 10.23 -6.14
N PRO A 175 -3.87 9.03 -5.61
CA PRO A 175 -2.64 8.80 -4.87
C PRO A 175 -1.43 8.71 -5.82
N ASP A 176 -0.24 9.04 -5.30
CA ASP A 176 1.04 8.85 -6.00
C ASP A 176 1.56 7.41 -5.90
N VAL A 177 1.07 6.65 -4.91
CA VAL A 177 1.43 5.25 -4.64
C VAL A 177 0.20 4.47 -4.20
N MET A 178 0.08 3.22 -4.68
CA MET A 178 -0.89 2.24 -4.20
C MET A 178 -0.20 1.12 -3.42
N LEU A 179 -0.73 0.83 -2.24
CA LEU A 179 -0.28 -0.25 -1.36
C LEU A 179 -1.38 -1.32 -1.30
N PHE A 180 -1.05 -2.56 -1.63
CA PHE A 180 -2.00 -3.67 -1.63
C PHE A 180 -1.57 -4.73 -0.61
N ASP A 181 -2.38 -4.95 0.43
CA ASP A 181 -2.14 -5.94 1.49
C ASP A 181 -2.99 -7.18 1.25
N GLU A 182 -2.46 -8.16 0.53
CA GLU A 182 -3.12 -9.43 0.18
C GLU A 182 -4.56 -9.23 -0.37
N PRO A 183 -4.74 -8.48 -1.47
CA PRO A 183 -6.05 -7.99 -1.91
C PRO A 183 -7.02 -9.09 -2.34
N THR A 184 -6.58 -10.34 -2.49
CA THR A 184 -7.40 -11.47 -2.95
C THR A 184 -7.61 -12.55 -1.89
N SER A 185 -6.87 -12.51 -0.77
CA SER A 185 -6.84 -13.64 0.19
C SER A 185 -8.16 -13.88 0.95
N ALA A 186 -9.07 -12.90 0.96
CA ALA A 186 -10.42 -13.04 1.55
C ALA A 186 -11.51 -13.32 0.52
N LEU A 187 -11.14 -13.70 -0.72
CA LEU A 187 -12.06 -13.93 -1.82
C LEU A 187 -12.19 -15.41 -2.16
N ASP A 188 -13.38 -15.77 -2.66
CA ASP A 188 -13.57 -17.05 -3.32
C ASP A 188 -12.75 -17.12 -4.62
N PRO A 189 -12.20 -18.29 -5.00
CA PRO A 189 -11.33 -18.43 -6.18
C PRO A 189 -11.91 -17.89 -7.48
N GLU A 190 -13.25 -17.97 -7.65
CA GLU A 190 -13.95 -17.46 -8.83
C GLU A 190 -13.89 -15.93 -8.97
N MET A 191 -13.69 -15.21 -7.86
CA MET A 191 -13.66 -13.74 -7.83
C MET A 191 -12.24 -13.16 -7.88
N VAL A 192 -11.21 -13.99 -7.69
CA VAL A 192 -9.81 -13.55 -7.64
C VAL A 192 -9.38 -12.90 -8.95
N GLY A 193 -9.71 -13.53 -10.09
CA GLY A 193 -9.33 -13.05 -11.42
C GLY A 193 -9.78 -11.61 -11.68
N GLU A 194 -11.06 -11.31 -11.42
CA GLU A 194 -11.63 -9.97 -11.64
C GLU A 194 -10.92 -8.87 -10.85
N VAL A 195 -10.47 -9.18 -9.63
CA VAL A 195 -9.75 -8.21 -8.78
C VAL A 195 -8.31 -8.04 -9.27
N LEU A 196 -7.65 -9.13 -9.65
CA LEU A 196 -6.30 -9.08 -10.21
C LEU A 196 -6.25 -8.31 -11.54
N ASP A 197 -7.26 -8.47 -12.40
CA ASP A 197 -7.37 -7.73 -13.68
C ASP A 197 -7.50 -6.21 -13.44
N VAL A 198 -8.25 -5.81 -12.41
CA VAL A 198 -8.35 -4.39 -12.02
C VAL A 198 -6.99 -3.86 -11.55
N ILE A 199 -6.27 -4.61 -10.71
CA ILE A 199 -4.94 -4.20 -10.24
C ILE A 199 -3.95 -4.16 -11.40
N LYS A 200 -3.99 -5.15 -12.30
CA LYS A 200 -3.16 -5.19 -13.51
C LYS A 200 -3.39 -3.95 -14.38
N GLY A 201 -4.65 -3.66 -14.72
CA GLY A 201 -4.97 -2.46 -15.48
C GLY A 201 -4.51 -1.17 -14.82
N LEU A 202 -4.46 -1.13 -13.49
CA LEU A 202 -3.96 0.03 -12.74
C LEU A 202 -2.43 0.17 -12.86
N VAL A 203 -1.67 -0.90 -12.66
CA VAL A 203 -0.20 -0.84 -12.75
C VAL A 203 0.28 -0.57 -14.17
N GLU A 204 -0.45 -1.02 -15.18
CA GLU A 204 -0.18 -0.72 -16.60
C GLU A 204 -0.29 0.78 -16.94
N THR A 205 -1.01 1.57 -16.12
CA THR A 205 -1.03 3.04 -16.26
C THR A 205 0.24 3.73 -15.73
N GLY A 206 1.20 2.99 -15.20
CA GLY A 206 2.42 3.52 -14.59
C GLY A 206 2.25 3.91 -13.11
N MET A 207 1.20 3.40 -12.44
CA MET A 207 0.97 3.63 -11.02
C MET A 207 2.06 2.95 -10.18
N THR A 208 2.77 3.73 -9.38
CA THR A 208 3.71 3.17 -8.38
C THR A 208 2.97 2.27 -7.42
N SER A 209 3.40 1.02 -7.28
CA SER A 209 2.65 0.06 -6.48
C SER A 209 3.56 -0.84 -5.63
N VAL A 210 3.14 -1.12 -4.40
CA VAL A 210 3.74 -2.16 -3.55
C VAL A 210 2.65 -3.17 -3.22
N ILE A 211 2.84 -4.43 -3.61
CA ILE A 211 1.81 -5.47 -3.57
C ILE A 211 2.29 -6.65 -2.73
N VAL A 212 1.70 -6.85 -1.57
CA VAL A 212 1.84 -8.11 -0.82
C VAL A 212 0.84 -9.11 -1.39
N THR A 213 1.31 -10.24 -1.89
CA THR A 213 0.45 -11.24 -2.52
C THR A 213 0.97 -12.66 -2.37
N HIS A 214 0.05 -13.61 -2.43
CA HIS A 214 0.32 -15.05 -2.59
C HIS A 214 0.05 -15.54 -4.02
N GLU A 215 -0.39 -14.67 -4.92
CA GLU A 215 -0.67 -14.97 -6.32
C GLU A 215 0.63 -14.89 -7.15
N MET A 216 1.41 -15.97 -7.16
CA MET A 216 2.76 -15.99 -7.76
C MET A 216 2.76 -15.69 -9.26
N ARG A 217 1.73 -16.17 -9.99
CA ARG A 217 1.61 -15.90 -11.44
C ARG A 217 1.37 -14.42 -11.69
N PHE A 218 0.48 -13.80 -10.92
CA PHE A 218 0.20 -12.38 -10.99
C PHE A 218 1.44 -11.56 -10.64
N ALA A 219 2.11 -11.86 -9.50
CA ALA A 219 3.34 -11.18 -9.13
C ALA A 219 4.41 -11.25 -10.23
N LYS A 220 4.57 -12.42 -10.87
CA LYS A 220 5.50 -12.60 -11.99
C LYS A 220 5.14 -11.74 -13.21
N GLU A 221 3.85 -11.56 -13.48
CA GLU A 221 3.35 -10.86 -14.67
C GLU A 221 3.44 -9.33 -14.54
N VAL A 222 3.13 -8.78 -13.35
CA VAL A 222 2.94 -7.34 -13.19
C VAL A 222 4.12 -6.60 -12.57
N SER A 223 5.07 -7.31 -11.95
CA SER A 223 6.13 -6.66 -11.16
C SER A 223 7.35 -6.31 -12.00
N ASP A 224 7.94 -5.17 -11.70
CA ASP A 224 9.31 -4.83 -12.13
C ASP A 224 10.34 -5.52 -11.23
N ARG A 225 9.99 -5.66 -9.94
CA ARG A 225 10.86 -6.28 -8.94
C ARG A 225 10.05 -7.06 -7.91
N VAL A 226 10.63 -8.16 -7.46
CA VAL A 226 10.09 -9.04 -6.42
C VAL A 226 11.01 -9.02 -5.20
N LEU A 227 10.42 -8.88 -4.01
CA LEU A 227 11.08 -9.01 -2.73
C LEU A 227 10.61 -10.30 -2.07
N PHE A 228 11.52 -11.23 -1.80
CA PHE A 228 11.23 -12.39 -0.98
C PHE A 228 11.51 -12.08 0.49
N MET A 229 10.46 -12.03 1.29
CA MET A 229 10.53 -11.62 2.69
C MET A 229 10.19 -12.77 3.62
N ALA A 230 11.11 -13.11 4.51
CA ALA A 230 10.90 -14.12 5.55
C ALA A 230 11.65 -13.73 6.83
N GLU A 231 11.13 -14.20 7.98
CA GLU A 231 11.76 -14.01 9.30
C GLU A 231 12.10 -12.54 9.64
N GLY A 232 11.32 -11.61 9.07
CA GLY A 232 11.47 -10.17 9.30
C GLY A 232 12.55 -9.48 8.45
N ASN A 233 13.12 -10.18 7.47
CA ASN A 233 14.16 -9.68 6.56
C ASN A 233 13.74 -9.85 5.11
N VAL A 234 14.31 -9.03 4.22
CA VAL A 234 14.32 -9.30 2.78
C VAL A 234 15.50 -10.21 2.49
N LEU A 235 15.23 -11.47 2.18
CA LEU A 235 16.26 -12.48 1.97
C LEU A 235 16.78 -12.51 0.54
N GLU A 236 15.91 -12.16 -0.41
CA GLU A 236 16.25 -12.08 -1.84
C GLU A 236 15.42 -10.99 -2.50
N GLN A 237 15.99 -10.36 -3.52
CA GLN A 237 15.28 -9.40 -4.38
C GLN A 237 15.86 -9.44 -5.78
N GLY A 238 15.00 -9.23 -6.77
CA GLY A 238 15.43 -9.20 -8.17
C GLY A 238 14.26 -9.01 -9.12
N SER A 239 14.54 -9.13 -10.43
CA SER A 239 13.49 -9.19 -11.43
C SER A 239 12.58 -10.41 -11.22
N PRO A 240 11.34 -10.41 -11.74
CA PRO A 240 10.47 -11.59 -11.65
C PRO A 240 11.12 -12.86 -12.21
N ASP A 241 11.89 -12.76 -13.29
CA ASP A 241 12.59 -13.92 -13.84
C ASP A 241 13.63 -14.48 -12.88
N GLN A 242 14.41 -13.62 -12.24
CA GLN A 242 15.39 -14.02 -11.24
C GLN A 242 14.72 -14.63 -10.01
N GLY A 243 13.71 -13.98 -9.44
CA GLY A 243 13.05 -14.43 -8.20
C GLY A 243 12.23 -15.72 -8.37
N PHE A 244 11.65 -15.97 -9.56
CA PHE A 244 10.79 -17.15 -9.77
C PHE A 244 11.45 -18.31 -10.52
N ASN A 245 12.37 -18.02 -11.44
CA ASN A 245 12.98 -19.05 -12.27
C ASN A 245 14.40 -19.43 -11.82
N HIS A 246 15.11 -18.50 -11.16
CA HIS A 246 16.50 -18.67 -10.74
C HIS A 246 16.71 -18.19 -9.29
N PRO A 247 15.89 -18.65 -8.32
CA PRO A 247 16.05 -18.24 -6.92
C PRO A 247 17.41 -18.68 -6.37
N THR A 248 18.05 -17.80 -5.63
CA THR A 248 19.32 -18.10 -4.96
C THR A 248 19.10 -18.60 -3.53
N HIS A 249 17.95 -18.26 -2.94
CA HIS A 249 17.60 -18.69 -1.59
C HIS A 249 16.91 -20.05 -1.62
N PRO A 250 17.26 -21.02 -0.78
CA PRO A 250 16.73 -22.40 -0.81
C PRO A 250 15.29 -22.58 -0.32
N ARG A 251 14.59 -21.52 0.00
CA ARG A 251 13.17 -21.51 0.41
C ARG A 251 12.26 -21.02 -0.68
#